data_17616de5b22cdf1921d4b0177d35aa91
#
_entry.id   17616de5b22cdf1921d4b0177d35aa91
#
_cell.length_a   1.000
_cell.length_b   1.000
_cell.length_c   1.000
_cell.angle_alpha   90.00
_cell.angle_beta   90.00
_cell.angle_gamma   90.00
#
_symmetry.space_group_name_H-M   'P 1'
#
loop_
_entity.id
_entity.type
_entity.pdbx_description
1 polymer ?
#
loop_
_entity_poly.entity_id
_entity_poly.type
_entity_poly.pdbx_seq_one_letter_code
_entity_poly.pdbx_strand_id
1 'polypeptide(L)'
;GQTERTSDYAVFPGGKGLNQAIAAAAAGAEVRFAGAVGQDGELLTGTLSSRGVDISLLQKTDGASGHAVIQVSEGGENSIFLYPGANESITDAYIDAVLAHFEAGDLLLLQNEISNLPYLVSRAKQRGLRILLNPSPCNERLREVDFACLDVLVLNEVEIRALGGDDDLAVCLQNLAARYPHLQILLTLGADGCMLVADGETLRQAAFETTVVDTT
;
A
#
# COMPACT_ATOMS: atom_id res chain seq x y z
N GLY A 1 15.49 5.44 32.07
CA GLY A 1 14.52 5.87 31.05
C GLY A 1 13.92 7.21 31.46
N GLN A 2 13.70 8.10 30.53
CA GLN A 2 12.96 9.34 30.76
C GLN A 2 11.48 9.05 30.56
N THR A 3 10.62 9.62 31.42
CA THR A 3 9.20 9.61 31.25
C THR A 3 8.79 11.01 30.83
N GLU A 4 8.24 11.12 29.63
CA GLU A 4 7.74 12.38 29.10
C GLU A 4 6.21 12.40 29.15
N ARG A 5 5.65 13.57 29.33
CA ARG A 5 4.22 13.78 29.38
C ARG A 5 3.75 14.33 28.03
N THR A 6 2.84 13.59 27.37
CA THR A 6 2.22 14.14 26.14
C THR A 6 1.16 15.19 26.51
N SER A 7 1.05 16.20 25.68
CA SER A 7 0.05 17.27 25.80
C SER A 7 -1.25 16.96 25.07
N ASP A 8 -1.19 16.06 24.07
CA ASP A 8 -2.35 15.73 23.22
C ASP A 8 -2.32 14.25 22.80
N TYR A 9 -3.50 13.72 22.53
CA TYR A 9 -3.68 12.38 22.02
C TYR A 9 -4.91 12.33 21.10
N ALA A 10 -4.73 11.86 19.89
CA ALA A 10 -5.82 11.68 18.94
C ALA A 10 -5.69 10.32 18.21
N VAL A 11 -6.81 9.76 17.79
CA VAL A 11 -6.87 8.53 17.00
C VAL A 11 -7.54 8.83 15.67
N PHE A 12 -6.86 8.46 14.61
CA PHE A 12 -7.32 8.68 13.24
C PHE A 12 -7.42 7.35 12.49
N PRO A 13 -8.45 7.18 11.62
CA PRO A 13 -8.44 6.06 10.68
C PRO A 13 -7.35 6.29 9.66
N GLY A 14 -6.56 5.25 9.38
CA GLY A 14 -5.41 5.38 8.48
C GLY A 14 -4.91 4.04 7.97
N GLY A 15 -3.72 4.08 7.42
CA GLY A 15 -3.05 2.99 6.74
C GLY A 15 -3.16 3.09 5.22
N LYS A 16 -2.09 2.66 4.52
CA LYS A 16 -1.98 2.80 3.06
C LYS A 16 -3.14 2.18 2.31
N GLY A 17 -3.54 0.95 2.69
CA GLY A 17 -4.65 0.25 2.05
C GLY A 17 -5.98 0.98 2.20
N LEU A 18 -6.30 1.46 3.41
CA LEU A 18 -7.51 2.23 3.67
C LEU A 18 -7.53 3.53 2.87
N ASN A 19 -6.43 4.30 2.91
CA ASN A 19 -6.33 5.57 2.21
C ASN A 19 -6.45 5.40 0.69
N GLN A 20 -5.83 4.37 0.12
CA GLN A 20 -5.91 4.06 -1.31
C GLN A 20 -7.33 3.60 -1.71
N ALA A 21 -8.00 2.79 -0.89
CA ALA A 21 -9.36 2.36 -1.15
C ALA A 21 -10.34 3.55 -1.17
N ILE A 22 -10.21 4.47 -0.22
CA ILE A 22 -11.01 5.70 -0.17
C ILE A 22 -10.74 6.59 -1.38
N ALA A 23 -9.46 6.77 -1.75
CA ALA A 23 -9.09 7.58 -2.90
C ALA A 23 -9.64 6.99 -4.21
N ALA A 24 -9.56 5.67 -4.40
CA ALA A 24 -10.11 4.99 -5.56
C ALA A 24 -11.64 5.12 -5.63
N ALA A 25 -12.34 4.93 -4.51
CA ALA A 25 -13.79 5.12 -4.45
C ALA A 25 -14.19 6.57 -4.75
N ALA A 26 -13.45 7.55 -4.20
CA ALA A 26 -13.68 8.97 -4.48
C ALA A 26 -13.43 9.34 -5.95
N ALA A 27 -12.55 8.61 -6.64
CA ALA A 27 -12.34 8.73 -8.09
C ALA A 27 -13.40 8.00 -8.94
N GLY A 28 -14.39 7.36 -8.31
CA GLY A 28 -15.51 6.70 -8.97
C GLY A 28 -15.31 5.21 -9.28
N ALA A 29 -14.27 4.58 -8.74
CA ALA A 29 -14.08 3.15 -8.86
C ALA A 29 -15.04 2.35 -7.96
N GLU A 30 -15.49 1.17 -8.42
CA GLU A 30 -16.09 0.17 -7.56
C GLU A 30 -14.97 -0.52 -6.75
N VAL A 31 -14.96 -0.33 -5.44
CA VAL A 31 -13.89 -0.80 -4.57
C VAL A 31 -14.42 -1.82 -3.58
N ARG A 32 -13.81 -3.01 -3.56
CA ARG A 32 -14.01 -4.04 -2.54
C ARG A 32 -12.74 -4.13 -1.69
N PHE A 33 -12.89 -3.94 -0.39
CA PHE A 33 -11.76 -3.98 0.54
C PHE A 33 -11.69 -5.32 1.25
N ALA A 34 -10.59 -6.03 1.04
CA ALA A 34 -10.29 -7.27 1.74
C ALA A 34 -9.11 -7.07 2.70
N GLY A 35 -9.12 -7.75 3.82
CA GLY A 35 -8.11 -7.63 4.87
C GLY A 35 -8.64 -8.10 6.20
N ALA A 36 -7.97 -7.71 7.28
CA ALA A 36 -8.39 -8.07 8.63
C ALA A 36 -8.38 -6.87 9.56
N VAL A 37 -9.37 -6.81 10.45
CA VAL A 37 -9.43 -5.86 11.56
C VAL A 37 -9.56 -6.60 12.87
N GLY A 38 -9.11 -5.99 13.96
CA GLY A 38 -9.28 -6.48 15.32
C GLY A 38 -10.64 -6.13 15.91
N GLN A 39 -10.77 -6.34 17.23
CA GLN A 39 -11.97 -5.99 17.98
C GLN A 39 -12.22 -4.47 18.03
N ASP A 40 -11.15 -3.68 17.85
CA ASP A 40 -11.12 -2.21 17.78
C ASP A 40 -11.35 -1.65 16.37
N GLY A 41 -11.70 -2.50 15.40
CA GLY A 41 -11.78 -2.14 13.98
C GLY A 41 -12.97 -1.27 13.56
N GLU A 42 -13.86 -0.87 14.48
CA GLU A 42 -15.10 -0.12 14.17
C GLU A 42 -14.82 1.21 13.45
N LEU A 43 -13.78 1.95 13.89
CA LEU A 43 -13.38 3.21 13.26
C LEU A 43 -13.00 3.00 11.79
N LEU A 44 -12.24 1.94 11.49
CA LEU A 44 -11.77 1.62 10.14
C LEU A 44 -12.93 1.19 9.22
N THR A 45 -13.75 0.25 9.70
CA THR A 45 -14.90 -0.27 8.92
C THR A 45 -15.96 0.80 8.67
N GLY A 46 -16.26 1.62 9.68
CA GLY A 46 -17.19 2.75 9.56
C GLY A 46 -16.67 3.80 8.56
N THR A 47 -15.37 4.09 8.58
CA THR A 47 -14.76 5.03 7.64
C THR A 47 -14.86 4.51 6.21
N LEU A 48 -14.47 3.27 5.94
CA LEU A 48 -14.55 2.66 4.60
C LEU A 48 -15.99 2.66 4.08
N SER A 49 -16.95 2.16 4.88
CA SER A 49 -18.35 2.08 4.48
C SER A 49 -18.96 3.44 4.19
N SER A 50 -18.64 4.46 5.00
CA SER A 50 -19.13 5.83 4.80
C SER A 50 -18.60 6.48 3.52
N ARG A 51 -17.53 5.93 2.93
CA ARG A 51 -16.92 6.37 1.68
C ARG A 51 -17.31 5.51 0.47
N GLY A 52 -18.30 4.62 0.64
CA GLY A 52 -18.82 3.78 -0.44
C GLY A 52 -17.96 2.58 -0.80
N VAL A 53 -17.01 2.20 0.06
CA VAL A 53 -16.19 1.01 -0.13
C VAL A 53 -16.93 -0.22 0.39
N ASP A 54 -17.01 -1.28 -0.43
CA ASP A 54 -17.56 -2.57 -0.02
C ASP A 54 -16.57 -3.29 0.90
N ILE A 55 -16.98 -3.56 2.13
CA ILE A 55 -16.19 -4.23 3.17
C ILE A 55 -16.65 -5.67 3.44
N SER A 56 -17.48 -6.25 2.59
CA SER A 56 -18.05 -7.59 2.78
C SER A 56 -17.00 -8.71 2.84
N LEU A 57 -15.80 -8.45 2.31
CA LEU A 57 -14.67 -9.38 2.31
C LEU A 57 -13.70 -9.18 3.49
N LEU A 58 -13.99 -8.21 4.38
CA LEU A 58 -13.15 -7.91 5.53
C LEU A 58 -13.43 -8.89 6.67
N GLN A 59 -12.37 -9.53 7.21
CA GLN A 59 -12.52 -10.42 8.36
C GLN A 59 -12.26 -9.71 9.69
N LYS A 60 -12.92 -10.16 10.76
CA LYS A 60 -12.68 -9.72 12.12
C LYS A 60 -11.89 -10.77 12.89
N THR A 61 -10.86 -10.33 13.61
CA THR A 61 -10.01 -11.21 14.46
C THR A 61 -10.15 -10.85 15.93
N ASP A 62 -9.71 -11.74 16.82
CA ASP A 62 -9.79 -11.52 18.28
C ASP A 62 -8.74 -10.52 18.79
N GLY A 63 -7.69 -10.23 18.01
CA GLY A 63 -6.62 -9.30 18.39
C GLY A 63 -6.97 -7.84 18.14
N ALA A 64 -5.97 -6.98 18.21
CA ALA A 64 -6.07 -5.58 17.81
C ALA A 64 -5.85 -5.42 16.30
N SER A 65 -6.44 -4.39 15.72
CA SER A 65 -6.13 -3.96 14.34
C SER A 65 -4.67 -3.55 14.21
N GLY A 66 -4.14 -3.58 12.97
CA GLY A 66 -2.86 -2.94 12.68
C GLY A 66 -2.95 -1.44 12.96
N HIS A 67 -1.95 -0.87 13.63
CA HIS A 67 -1.90 0.56 13.93
C HIS A 67 -0.49 1.11 13.99
N ALA A 68 -0.37 2.41 13.84
CA ALA A 68 0.86 3.16 14.04
C ALA A 68 0.72 4.05 15.28
N VAL A 69 1.74 4.05 16.13
CA VAL A 69 1.90 5.04 17.19
C VAL A 69 2.87 6.09 16.69
N ILE A 70 2.39 7.30 16.48
CA ILE A 70 3.18 8.42 15.97
C ILE A 70 3.40 9.38 17.13
N GLN A 71 4.67 9.57 17.50
CA GLN A 71 5.08 10.57 18.46
C GLN A 71 5.65 11.76 17.71
N VAL A 72 5.14 12.94 18.00
CA VAL A 72 5.64 14.20 17.45
C VAL A 72 6.24 15.01 18.58
N SER A 73 7.53 15.37 18.46
CA SER A 73 8.21 16.24 19.44
C SER A 73 7.79 17.71 19.21
N GLU A 74 8.06 18.55 20.21
CA GLU A 74 7.87 20.02 20.08
C GLU A 74 8.68 20.62 18.92
N GLY A 75 9.79 19.98 18.52
CA GLY A 75 10.60 20.35 17.37
C GLY A 75 10.05 19.90 16.01
N GLY A 76 8.92 19.18 15.98
CA GLY A 76 8.33 18.61 14.75
C GLY A 76 8.97 17.32 14.26
N GLU A 77 9.94 16.75 14.99
CA GLU A 77 10.48 15.42 14.69
C GLU A 77 9.45 14.37 15.06
N ASN A 78 9.28 13.35 14.19
CA ASN A 78 8.38 12.24 14.44
C ASN A 78 9.12 10.92 14.64
N SER A 79 8.54 10.07 15.48
CA SER A 79 8.93 8.66 15.64
C SER A 79 7.70 7.79 15.43
N ILE A 80 7.79 6.82 14.53
CA ILE A 80 6.66 5.97 14.14
C ILE A 80 6.95 4.53 14.54
N PHE A 81 6.06 3.97 15.36
CA PHE A 81 6.09 2.57 15.75
C PHE A 81 4.90 1.86 15.11
N LEU A 82 5.18 0.84 14.29
CA LEU A 82 4.15 0.05 13.63
C LEU A 82 3.86 -1.22 14.42
N TYR A 83 2.59 -1.45 14.70
CA TYR A 83 2.09 -2.72 15.18
C TYR A 83 1.25 -3.37 14.09
N PRO A 84 1.65 -4.51 13.52
CA PRO A 84 0.96 -5.11 12.38
C PRO A 84 -0.42 -5.67 12.75
N GLY A 85 -0.61 -6.17 13.97
CA GLY A 85 -1.89 -6.66 14.48
C GLY A 85 -2.58 -7.65 13.54
N ALA A 86 -3.86 -7.40 13.27
CA ALA A 86 -4.69 -8.23 12.41
C ALA A 86 -4.13 -8.43 10.99
N ASN A 87 -3.27 -7.54 10.48
CA ASN A 87 -2.64 -7.68 9.17
C ASN A 87 -1.78 -8.94 9.04
N GLU A 88 -1.25 -9.46 10.16
CA GLU A 88 -0.48 -10.72 10.18
C GLU A 88 -1.37 -11.98 10.26
N SER A 89 -2.68 -11.85 10.28
CA SER A 89 -3.62 -12.95 10.36
C SER A 89 -4.16 -13.44 9.01
N ILE A 90 -3.68 -12.87 7.91
CA ILE A 90 -4.11 -13.25 6.56
C ILE A 90 -3.57 -14.64 6.24
N THR A 91 -4.47 -15.59 5.97
CA THR A 91 -4.14 -16.98 5.66
C THR A 91 -4.35 -17.29 4.18
N ASP A 92 -3.72 -18.35 3.68
CA ASP A 92 -3.91 -18.84 2.32
C ASP A 92 -5.38 -19.16 2.04
N ALA A 93 -6.07 -19.77 3.00
CA ALA A 93 -7.50 -20.09 2.86
C ALA A 93 -8.37 -18.84 2.73
N TYR A 94 -8.05 -17.77 3.50
CA TYR A 94 -8.74 -16.49 3.36
C TYR A 94 -8.45 -15.86 2.00
N ILE A 95 -7.20 -15.87 1.55
CA ILE A 95 -6.80 -15.36 0.22
C ILE A 95 -7.57 -16.07 -0.88
N ASP A 96 -7.64 -17.40 -0.87
CA ASP A 96 -8.37 -18.16 -1.88
C ASP A 96 -9.88 -17.85 -1.85
N ALA A 97 -10.46 -17.71 -0.67
CA ALA A 97 -11.86 -17.33 -0.51
C ALA A 97 -12.14 -15.92 -1.07
N VAL A 98 -11.29 -14.95 -0.77
CA VAL A 98 -11.38 -13.57 -1.30
C VAL A 98 -11.27 -13.57 -2.82
N LEU A 99 -10.22 -14.21 -3.35
CA LEU A 99 -9.98 -14.24 -4.80
C LEU A 99 -11.11 -14.92 -5.57
N ALA A 100 -11.90 -15.81 -4.96
CA ALA A 100 -13.05 -16.45 -5.61
C ALA A 100 -14.15 -15.46 -6.02
N HIS A 101 -14.18 -14.25 -5.47
CA HIS A 101 -15.14 -13.19 -5.79
C HIS A 101 -14.72 -12.31 -6.98
N PHE A 102 -13.56 -12.56 -7.58
CA PHE A 102 -12.99 -11.73 -8.64
C PHE A 102 -12.74 -12.54 -9.92
N GLU A 103 -12.74 -11.85 -11.05
CA GLU A 103 -12.59 -12.41 -12.39
C GLU A 103 -11.28 -11.92 -13.06
N ALA A 104 -10.91 -12.58 -14.15
CA ALA A 104 -9.75 -12.15 -14.93
C ALA A 104 -9.96 -10.72 -15.48
N GLY A 105 -8.94 -9.89 -15.30
CA GLY A 105 -8.98 -8.47 -15.66
C GLY A 105 -9.34 -7.54 -14.52
N ASP A 106 -9.90 -8.05 -13.40
CA ASP A 106 -10.07 -7.25 -12.20
C ASP A 106 -8.71 -6.78 -11.67
N LEU A 107 -8.73 -5.63 -10.98
CA LEU A 107 -7.53 -4.96 -10.53
C LEU A 107 -7.32 -5.19 -9.03
N LEU A 108 -6.16 -5.73 -8.68
CA LEU A 108 -5.74 -5.96 -7.30
C LEU A 108 -4.68 -4.94 -6.91
N LEU A 109 -5.00 -4.07 -5.93
CA LEU A 109 -4.09 -3.08 -5.39
C LEU A 109 -3.54 -3.55 -4.05
N LEU A 110 -2.22 -3.66 -3.94
CA LEU A 110 -1.51 -4.22 -2.80
C LEU A 110 -0.48 -3.26 -2.21
N GLN A 111 -0.17 -3.48 -0.92
CA GLN A 111 0.98 -2.92 -0.22
C GLN A 111 1.73 -4.06 0.49
N ASN A 112 2.93 -3.76 1.03
CA ASN A 112 3.72 -4.75 1.75
C ASN A 112 3.45 -4.71 3.26
N GLU A 113 2.16 -4.78 3.66
CA GLU A 113 1.77 -4.63 5.07
C GLU A 113 0.96 -5.84 5.62
N ILE A 114 0.69 -6.84 4.78
CA ILE A 114 -0.05 -8.05 5.18
C ILE A 114 0.83 -9.30 5.16
N SER A 115 0.45 -10.33 5.92
CA SER A 115 1.05 -11.66 5.80
C SER A 115 0.68 -12.32 4.47
N ASN A 116 1.48 -13.30 4.05
CA ASN A 116 1.26 -14.13 2.85
C ASN A 116 1.15 -13.37 1.52
N LEU A 117 1.75 -12.17 1.42
CA LEU A 117 1.78 -11.40 0.18
C LEU A 117 2.32 -12.19 -1.03
N PRO A 118 3.40 -12.98 -0.93
CA PRO A 118 3.89 -13.80 -2.05
C PRO A 118 2.86 -14.80 -2.56
N TYR A 119 2.13 -15.47 -1.66
CA TYR A 119 1.06 -16.38 -2.02
C TYR A 119 -0.08 -15.64 -2.73
N LEU A 120 -0.53 -14.51 -2.18
CA LEU A 120 -1.58 -13.69 -2.79
C LEU A 120 -1.21 -13.26 -4.21
N VAL A 121 0.00 -12.74 -4.44
CA VAL A 121 0.48 -12.32 -5.75
C VAL A 121 0.46 -13.48 -6.74
N SER A 122 0.98 -14.64 -6.36
CA SER A 122 0.99 -15.84 -7.20
C SER A 122 -0.44 -16.29 -7.56
N ARG A 123 -1.35 -16.36 -6.58
CA ARG A 123 -2.72 -16.81 -6.78
C ARG A 123 -3.54 -15.82 -7.62
N ALA A 124 -3.36 -14.53 -7.41
CA ALA A 124 -4.00 -13.48 -8.20
C ALA A 124 -3.57 -13.54 -9.68
N LYS A 125 -2.26 -13.74 -9.93
CA LYS A 125 -1.75 -13.92 -11.29
C LYS A 125 -2.33 -15.14 -11.99
N GLN A 126 -2.44 -16.29 -11.28
CA GLN A 126 -3.05 -17.51 -11.82
C GLN A 126 -4.53 -17.30 -12.19
N ARG A 127 -5.24 -16.41 -11.50
CA ARG A 127 -6.62 -16.04 -11.82
C ARG A 127 -6.76 -14.99 -12.91
N GLY A 128 -5.65 -14.43 -13.38
CA GLY A 128 -5.64 -13.42 -14.44
C GLY A 128 -5.96 -12.00 -13.95
N LEU A 129 -5.85 -11.71 -12.65
CA LEU A 129 -6.00 -10.36 -12.13
C LEU A 129 -4.83 -9.48 -12.60
N ARG A 130 -5.08 -8.19 -12.75
CA ARG A 130 -4.04 -7.17 -12.91
C ARG A 130 -3.56 -6.72 -11.55
N ILE A 131 -2.25 -6.81 -11.29
CA ILE A 131 -1.68 -6.61 -9.95
C ILE A 131 -0.88 -5.32 -9.91
N LEU A 132 -1.32 -4.39 -9.06
CA LEU A 132 -0.61 -3.18 -8.70
C LEU A 132 -0.02 -3.34 -7.30
N LEU A 133 1.29 -3.15 -7.16
CA LEU A 133 1.97 -3.18 -5.87
C LEU A 133 2.60 -1.83 -5.55
N ASN A 134 2.25 -1.26 -4.39
CA ASN A 134 3.09 -0.29 -3.70
C ASN A 134 3.92 -1.06 -2.66
N PRO A 135 5.25 -1.20 -2.83
CA PRO A 135 6.06 -2.10 -2.00
C PRO A 135 6.38 -1.54 -0.60
N SER A 136 5.66 -0.52 -0.17
CA SER A 136 5.86 0.12 1.13
C SER A 136 5.25 -0.69 2.29
N PRO A 137 5.99 -0.88 3.40
CA PRO A 137 7.40 -0.58 3.60
C PRO A 137 8.33 -1.50 2.80
N CYS A 138 9.37 -0.92 2.20
CA CYS A 138 10.36 -1.69 1.44
C CYS A 138 11.31 -2.41 2.42
N ASN A 139 11.09 -3.71 2.60
CA ASN A 139 11.83 -4.56 3.54
C ASN A 139 12.14 -5.95 2.93
N GLU A 140 12.79 -6.82 3.71
CA GLU A 140 13.22 -8.14 3.24
C GLU A 140 12.10 -9.08 2.78
N ARG A 141 10.86 -8.89 3.26
CA ARG A 141 9.71 -9.70 2.83
C ARG A 141 9.44 -9.60 1.32
N LEU A 142 9.80 -8.48 0.70
CA LEU A 142 9.66 -8.28 -0.74
C LEU A 142 10.54 -9.22 -1.59
N ARG A 143 11.59 -9.80 -1.01
CA ARG A 143 12.45 -10.77 -1.73
C ARG A 143 11.71 -12.05 -2.11
N GLU A 144 10.64 -12.37 -1.41
CA GLU A 144 9.82 -13.56 -1.65
C GLU A 144 8.71 -13.29 -2.68
N VAL A 145 8.44 -12.02 -3.00
CA VAL A 145 7.44 -11.62 -3.99
C VAL A 145 8.01 -11.77 -5.40
N ASP A 146 7.32 -12.51 -6.25
CA ASP A 146 7.68 -12.60 -7.67
C ASP A 146 7.19 -11.36 -8.43
N PHE A 147 8.09 -10.41 -8.68
CA PHE A 147 7.80 -9.19 -9.42
C PHE A 147 7.44 -9.44 -10.89
N ALA A 148 7.74 -10.62 -11.45
CA ALA A 148 7.28 -10.98 -12.79
C ALA A 148 5.76 -11.19 -12.86
N CYS A 149 5.10 -11.37 -11.72
CA CYS A 149 3.65 -11.46 -11.64
C CYS A 149 2.93 -10.10 -11.62
N LEU A 150 3.65 -9.01 -11.36
CA LEU A 150 3.08 -7.67 -11.24
C LEU A 150 2.86 -7.03 -12.61
N ASP A 151 1.83 -6.19 -12.72
CA ASP A 151 1.56 -5.38 -13.90
C ASP A 151 1.99 -3.93 -13.70
N VAL A 152 1.84 -3.39 -12.48
CA VAL A 152 2.24 -2.02 -12.12
C VAL A 152 2.96 -2.00 -10.78
N LEU A 153 4.05 -1.26 -10.71
CA LEU A 153 4.80 -0.99 -9.49
C LEU A 153 4.75 0.51 -9.18
N VAL A 154 4.22 0.86 -8.01
CA VAL A 154 4.10 2.26 -7.56
C VAL A 154 5.14 2.52 -6.49
N LEU A 155 6.08 3.41 -6.76
CA LEU A 155 7.27 3.65 -5.95
C LEU A 155 7.42 5.13 -5.62
N ASN A 156 8.06 5.41 -4.50
CA ASN A 156 8.69 6.71 -4.26
C ASN A 156 10.21 6.64 -4.52
N GLU A 157 10.91 7.76 -4.36
CA GLU A 157 12.35 7.86 -4.61
C GLU A 157 13.21 6.98 -3.68
N VAL A 158 12.75 6.72 -2.45
CA VAL A 158 13.47 5.85 -1.50
C VAL A 158 13.31 4.38 -1.92
N GLU A 159 12.09 4.01 -2.26
CA GLU A 159 11.74 2.63 -2.63
C GLU A 159 12.39 2.21 -3.94
N ILE A 160 12.42 3.11 -4.93
CA ILE A 160 13.08 2.79 -6.21
C ILE A 160 14.58 2.62 -6.07
N ARG A 161 15.27 3.41 -5.22
CA ARG A 161 16.69 3.21 -4.93
C ARG A 161 16.93 1.86 -4.25
N ALA A 162 16.10 1.50 -3.29
CA ALA A 162 16.20 0.22 -2.58
C ALA A 162 16.03 -0.99 -3.52
N LEU A 163 15.14 -0.90 -4.51
CA LEU A 163 14.86 -2.01 -5.45
C LEU A 163 15.76 -1.98 -6.70
N GLY A 164 16.12 -0.80 -7.18
CA GLY A 164 16.96 -0.60 -8.36
C GLY A 164 18.46 -0.73 -8.10
N GLY A 165 18.86 -0.59 -6.82
CA GLY A 165 20.23 -0.85 -6.38
C GLY A 165 21.24 0.23 -6.74
N ASP A 166 20.82 1.47 -6.94
CA ASP A 166 21.67 2.62 -7.24
C ASP A 166 21.15 3.90 -6.56
N ASP A 167 21.98 4.92 -6.46
CA ASP A 167 21.58 6.24 -5.96
C ASP A 167 20.94 7.10 -7.06
N ASP A 168 21.28 6.86 -8.32
CA ASP A 168 20.70 7.56 -9.48
C ASP A 168 19.34 6.93 -9.86
N LEU A 169 18.30 7.75 -9.83
CA LEU A 169 16.92 7.32 -10.15
C LEU A 169 16.79 6.81 -11.60
N ALA A 170 17.53 7.40 -12.55
CA ALA A 170 17.49 6.97 -13.95
C ALA A 170 18.13 5.58 -14.11
N VAL A 171 19.22 5.33 -13.41
CA VAL A 171 19.85 3.99 -13.36
C VAL A 171 18.93 2.98 -12.70
N CYS A 172 18.29 3.31 -11.58
CA CYS A 172 17.32 2.44 -10.92
C CYS A 172 16.15 2.07 -11.84
N LEU A 173 15.59 3.05 -12.56
CA LEU A 173 14.53 2.81 -13.55
C LEU A 173 14.97 1.89 -14.66
N GLN A 174 16.17 2.12 -15.21
CA GLN A 174 16.74 1.26 -16.26
C GLN A 174 16.95 -0.17 -15.77
N ASN A 175 17.47 -0.35 -14.57
CA ASN A 175 17.69 -1.66 -13.95
C ASN A 175 16.37 -2.43 -13.78
N LEU A 176 15.34 -1.77 -13.27
CA LEU A 176 14.02 -2.38 -13.07
C LEU A 176 13.33 -2.69 -14.41
N ALA A 177 13.37 -1.76 -15.37
CA ALA A 177 12.80 -1.96 -16.70
C ALA A 177 13.52 -3.08 -17.48
N ALA A 178 14.84 -3.18 -17.37
CA ALA A 178 15.59 -4.27 -17.98
C ALA A 178 15.30 -5.63 -17.35
N ARG A 179 15.10 -5.65 -16.01
CA ARG A 179 14.79 -6.88 -15.27
C ARG A 179 13.36 -7.35 -15.47
N TYR A 180 12.42 -6.41 -15.62
CA TYR A 180 10.97 -6.67 -15.75
C TYR A 180 10.37 -5.84 -16.90
N PRO A 181 10.62 -6.21 -18.18
CA PRO A 181 10.25 -5.38 -19.34
C PRO A 181 8.75 -5.12 -19.51
N HIS A 182 7.90 -5.97 -18.93
CA HIS A 182 6.43 -5.85 -18.97
C HIS A 182 5.86 -4.96 -17.87
N LEU A 183 6.68 -4.63 -16.86
CA LEU A 183 6.24 -3.93 -15.66
C LEU A 183 6.12 -2.43 -15.95
N GLN A 184 4.95 -1.87 -15.71
CA GLN A 184 4.76 -0.43 -15.69
C GLN A 184 5.23 0.12 -14.32
N ILE A 185 6.04 1.18 -14.35
CA ILE A 185 6.60 1.78 -13.13
C ILE A 185 6.05 3.20 -12.98
N LEU A 186 5.26 3.42 -11.94
CA LEU A 186 4.79 4.75 -11.53
C LEU A 186 5.65 5.26 -10.38
N LEU A 187 6.54 6.19 -10.68
CA LEU A 187 7.42 6.84 -9.70
C LEU A 187 6.80 8.14 -9.21
N THR A 188 6.55 8.25 -7.91
CA THR A 188 6.10 9.49 -7.26
C THR A 188 7.30 10.31 -6.81
N LEU A 189 7.26 11.63 -7.06
CA LEU A 189 8.36 12.59 -6.86
C LEU A 189 7.96 13.72 -5.92
N GLY A 190 7.01 13.48 -5.02
CA GLY A 190 6.53 14.49 -4.09
C GLY A 190 6.02 15.76 -4.80
N ALA A 191 6.60 16.90 -4.49
CA ALA A 191 6.23 18.20 -5.09
C ALA A 191 6.51 18.30 -6.60
N ASP A 192 7.38 17.44 -7.13
CA ASP A 192 7.70 17.39 -8.57
C ASP A 192 6.70 16.54 -9.38
N GLY A 193 5.70 15.96 -8.71
CA GLY A 193 4.64 15.19 -9.35
C GLY A 193 4.95 13.69 -9.48
N CYS A 194 4.77 13.13 -10.67
CA CYS A 194 5.03 11.70 -10.91
C CYS A 194 5.49 11.43 -12.34
N MET A 195 6.05 10.24 -12.51
CA MET A 195 6.55 9.74 -13.79
C MET A 195 6.08 8.30 -14.00
N LEU A 196 5.48 8.01 -15.15
CA LEU A 196 5.14 6.66 -15.58
C LEU A 196 6.13 6.21 -16.64
N VAL A 197 6.76 5.06 -16.42
CA VAL A 197 7.58 4.35 -17.40
C VAL A 197 6.84 3.08 -17.81
N ALA A 198 6.50 2.99 -19.09
CA ALA A 198 5.76 1.86 -19.66
C ALA A 198 6.09 1.71 -21.15
N ASP A 199 6.27 0.48 -21.64
CA ASP A 199 6.48 0.16 -23.05
C ASP A 199 7.64 0.93 -23.72
N GLY A 200 8.67 1.26 -22.93
CA GLY A 200 9.83 2.05 -23.39
C GLY A 200 9.58 3.56 -23.47
N GLU A 201 8.39 4.02 -23.12
CA GLU A 201 8.04 5.44 -23.05
C GLU A 201 8.06 5.96 -21.62
N THR A 202 8.24 7.27 -21.47
CA THR A 202 8.18 7.95 -20.19
C THR A 202 7.21 9.13 -20.29
N LEU A 203 6.17 9.09 -19.47
CA LEU A 203 5.22 10.18 -19.28
C LEU A 203 5.50 10.86 -17.94
N ARG A 204 5.37 12.19 -17.91
CA ARG A 204 5.53 12.99 -16.69
C ARG A 204 4.28 13.83 -16.45
N GLN A 205 3.87 13.86 -15.18
CA GLN A 205 2.79 14.71 -14.70
C GLN A 205 3.34 15.55 -13.54
N ALA A 206 3.30 16.88 -13.68
CA ALA A 206 3.63 17.78 -12.58
C ALA A 206 2.61 17.64 -11.44
N ALA A 207 3.04 17.94 -10.22
CA ALA A 207 2.11 17.99 -9.09
C ALA A 207 1.07 19.11 -9.28
N PHE A 208 -0.13 18.88 -8.77
CA PHE A 208 -1.14 19.93 -8.66
C PHE A 208 -0.79 20.85 -7.50
N GLU A 209 -0.94 22.15 -7.72
CA GLU A 209 -0.79 23.13 -6.65
C GLU A 209 -1.85 22.88 -5.56
N THR A 210 -1.40 22.70 -4.34
CA THR A 210 -2.27 22.48 -3.18
C THR A 210 -1.68 23.12 -1.93
N THR A 211 -2.53 23.49 -0.99
CA THR A 211 -2.08 23.90 0.34
C THR A 211 -1.96 22.64 1.20
N VAL A 212 -0.73 22.36 1.62
CA VAL A 212 -0.46 21.21 2.50
C VAL A 212 -1.01 21.54 3.90
N VAL A 213 -1.87 20.69 4.42
CA VAL A 213 -2.44 20.78 5.77
C VAL A 213 -1.80 19.73 6.68
N ASP A 214 -1.60 18.53 6.17
CA ASP A 214 -0.99 17.40 6.87
C ASP A 214 -0.32 16.48 5.84
N THR A 215 0.81 15.90 6.21
CA THR A 215 1.58 14.94 5.36
C THR A 215 1.69 13.55 5.97
N THR A 216 1.06 13.28 7.11
CA THR A 216 1.08 11.98 7.81
C THR A 216 -0.08 11.07 7.40
#